data_144e58c74936569724a08a2778a816f5
#
_entry.id   144e58c74936569724a08a2778a816f5
#
_cell.length_a   1.000
_cell.length_b   1.000
_cell.length_c   1.000
_cell.angle_alpha   90.00
_cell.angle_beta   90.00
_cell.angle_gamma   90.00
#
_symmetry.space_group_name_H-M   'P 1'
#
loop_
_entity.id
_entity.type
_entity.pdbx_description
1 polymer ?
#
loop_
_entity_poly.entity_id
_entity_poly.type
_entity_poly.pdbx_seq_one_letter_code
_entity_poly.pdbx_strand_id
1 'polypeptide(L)'
;MLSKSLLRLAPRTSRAFSSSTTALADYDVCIIGGGPGGYVSAIKASQLGFKTVCIESRGALGGTCLNVGCIPSKALLHSSHLYEEAVHEFESHGIIVDNVRVDLDKMQQSKNDAITGLTQGIEKALFKKYGVDYIQGHGKIIGATEISVALNDGGNRTVSCDNMIIASGSEPTPLPPVPVDNEGLKIVDSTGALNINKIPEKMAV
;
A
#
# COMPACT_ATOMS: atom_id res chain seq x y z
N MET A 1 -62.24 -46.27 -40.50
CA MET A 1 -62.53 -45.45 -39.26
C MET A 1 -61.23 -45.15 -38.56
N LEU A 2 -60.73 -43.93 -38.77
CA LEU A 2 -59.42 -43.46 -38.19
C LEU A 2 -59.73 -42.59 -36.98
N SER A 3 -59.35 -43.06 -35.81
CA SER A 3 -59.47 -42.34 -34.54
C SER A 3 -58.41 -41.22 -34.46
N LYS A 4 -58.81 -39.93 -34.35
CA LYS A 4 -57.97 -38.79 -34.14
C LYS A 4 -57.75 -38.59 -32.59
N SER A 5 -56.61 -39.02 -32.16
CA SER A 5 -56.12 -38.70 -30.79
C SER A 5 -55.72 -37.24 -30.74
N LEU A 6 -56.43 -36.39 -29.95
CA LEU A 6 -56.09 -35.00 -29.63
C LEU A 6 -55.08 -34.96 -28.45
N LEU A 7 -53.80 -34.69 -28.76
CA LEU A 7 -52.83 -34.33 -27.76
C LEU A 7 -53.21 -32.97 -27.19
N ARG A 8 -53.61 -32.94 -25.92
CA ARG A 8 -53.74 -31.70 -25.14
C ARG A 8 -52.35 -31.23 -24.74
N LEU A 9 -51.89 -30.09 -25.29
CA LEU A 9 -50.74 -29.35 -24.78
C LEU A 9 -51.09 -28.75 -23.41
N ALA A 10 -50.30 -29.12 -22.40
CA ALA A 10 -50.35 -28.48 -21.09
C ALA A 10 -49.88 -27.02 -21.19
N PRO A 11 -50.46 -26.09 -20.40
CA PRO A 11 -50.03 -24.71 -20.45
C PRO A 11 -48.59 -24.58 -19.90
N ARG A 12 -47.71 -23.91 -20.67
CA ARG A 12 -46.39 -23.51 -20.22
C ARG A 12 -46.57 -22.51 -19.10
N THR A 13 -46.25 -22.92 -17.87
CA THR A 13 -46.06 -21.99 -16.76
C THR A 13 -44.91 -21.06 -17.09
N SER A 14 -45.21 -19.80 -17.34
CA SER A 14 -44.23 -18.72 -17.40
C SER A 14 -43.57 -18.59 -16.04
N ARG A 15 -42.33 -19.03 -15.93
CA ARG A 15 -41.49 -18.61 -14.79
C ARG A 15 -41.38 -17.09 -14.85
N ALA A 16 -42.00 -16.40 -13.91
CA ALA A 16 -41.74 -15.01 -13.67
C ALA A 16 -40.26 -14.87 -13.29
N PHE A 17 -39.47 -14.23 -14.15
CA PHE A 17 -38.17 -13.74 -13.78
C PHE A 17 -38.41 -12.67 -12.71
N SER A 18 -38.17 -13.02 -11.48
CA SER A 18 -38.00 -12.02 -10.39
C SER A 18 -36.76 -11.23 -10.76
N SER A 19 -36.91 -10.03 -11.31
CA SER A 19 -35.84 -9.06 -11.40
C SER A 19 -35.57 -8.56 -9.98
N SER A 20 -34.72 -9.27 -9.23
CA SER A 20 -34.06 -8.63 -8.12
C SER A 20 -33.20 -7.53 -8.75
N THR A 21 -33.59 -6.28 -8.57
CA THR A 21 -32.71 -5.14 -8.77
C THR A 21 -31.61 -5.28 -7.73
N THR A 22 -30.56 -6.02 -8.06
CA THR A 22 -29.28 -5.95 -7.33
C THR A 22 -28.85 -4.49 -7.44
N ALA A 23 -28.81 -3.79 -6.33
CA ALA A 23 -28.21 -2.47 -6.28
C ALA A 23 -26.79 -2.61 -6.89
N LEU A 24 -26.46 -1.73 -7.83
CA LEU A 24 -25.12 -1.71 -8.40
C LEU A 24 -24.11 -1.49 -7.26
N ALA A 25 -23.05 -2.27 -7.25
CA ALA A 25 -21.96 -2.09 -6.32
C ALA A 25 -21.34 -0.67 -6.48
N ASP A 26 -20.83 -0.12 -5.41
CA ASP A 26 -20.16 1.19 -5.45
C ASP A 26 -18.95 1.18 -6.40
N TYR A 27 -18.25 0.02 -6.48
CA TYR A 27 -17.04 -0.20 -7.27
C TYR A 27 -17.04 -1.59 -7.93
N ASP A 28 -16.37 -1.68 -9.08
CA ASP A 28 -16.12 -2.99 -9.73
C ASP A 28 -15.01 -3.73 -8.98
N VAL A 29 -13.98 -2.98 -8.52
CA VAL A 29 -12.82 -3.54 -7.82
C VAL A 29 -12.48 -2.71 -6.60
N CYS A 30 -12.38 -3.37 -5.44
CA CYS A 30 -11.87 -2.80 -4.21
C CYS A 30 -10.53 -3.45 -3.84
N ILE A 31 -9.51 -2.63 -3.57
CA ILE A 31 -8.18 -3.08 -3.15
C ILE A 31 -7.99 -2.73 -1.68
N ILE A 32 -7.65 -3.72 -0.85
CA ILE A 32 -7.32 -3.56 0.56
C ILE A 32 -5.81 -3.59 0.72
N GLY A 33 -5.22 -2.43 1.02
CA GLY A 33 -3.79 -2.18 1.14
C GLY A 33 -3.23 -1.38 -0.03
N GLY A 34 -2.53 -0.29 0.26
CA GLY A 34 -1.94 0.66 -0.70
C GLY A 34 -0.45 0.46 -0.95
N GLY A 35 0.10 -0.72 -0.61
CA GLY A 35 1.48 -1.10 -0.92
C GLY A 35 1.71 -1.41 -2.40
N PRO A 36 2.93 -1.85 -2.80
CA PRO A 36 3.26 -2.13 -4.20
C PRO A 36 2.28 -3.09 -4.89
N GLY A 37 1.82 -4.13 -4.20
CA GLY A 37 0.79 -5.03 -4.72
C GLY A 37 -0.56 -4.34 -4.91
N GLY A 38 -0.92 -3.44 -4.01
CA GLY A 38 -2.22 -2.76 -4.02
C GLY A 38 -2.29 -1.59 -4.99
N TYR A 39 -1.42 -0.58 -4.87
CA TYR A 39 -1.52 0.59 -5.74
C TYR A 39 -1.28 0.26 -7.21
N VAL A 40 -0.39 -0.69 -7.52
CA VAL A 40 -0.16 -1.14 -8.91
C VAL A 40 -1.40 -1.86 -9.45
N SER A 41 -2.02 -2.74 -8.64
CA SER A 41 -3.28 -3.41 -9.02
C SER A 41 -4.41 -2.42 -9.23
N ALA A 42 -4.53 -1.40 -8.36
CA ALA A 42 -5.54 -0.35 -8.48
C ALA A 42 -5.40 0.44 -9.78
N ILE A 43 -4.18 0.88 -10.10
CA ILE A 43 -3.88 1.59 -11.35
C ILE A 43 -4.20 0.68 -12.56
N LYS A 44 -3.80 -0.59 -12.50
CA LYS A 44 -4.05 -1.52 -13.60
C LYS A 44 -5.53 -1.81 -13.80
N ALA A 45 -6.29 -2.04 -12.73
CA ALA A 45 -7.74 -2.24 -12.80
C ALA A 45 -8.42 -1.02 -13.43
N SER A 46 -8.08 0.18 -13.01
CA SER A 46 -8.61 1.40 -13.58
C SER A 46 -8.23 1.60 -15.06
N GLN A 47 -7.00 1.27 -15.46
CA GLN A 47 -6.59 1.28 -16.88
C GLN A 47 -7.39 0.29 -17.76
N LEU A 48 -7.92 -0.76 -17.15
CA LEU A 48 -8.79 -1.73 -17.82
C LEU A 48 -10.27 -1.29 -17.86
N GLY A 49 -10.58 -0.11 -17.32
CA GLY A 49 -11.91 0.49 -17.32
C GLY A 49 -12.77 0.16 -16.10
N PHE A 50 -12.21 -0.49 -15.08
CA PHE A 50 -12.94 -0.80 -13.85
C PHE A 50 -13.00 0.42 -12.92
N LYS A 51 -14.18 0.70 -12.36
CA LYS A 51 -14.34 1.67 -11.27
C LYS A 51 -13.69 1.11 -10.00
N THR A 52 -12.60 1.74 -9.59
CA THR A 52 -11.66 1.15 -8.63
C THR A 52 -11.47 2.03 -7.41
N VAL A 53 -11.42 1.41 -6.23
CA VAL A 53 -11.05 2.05 -4.97
C VAL A 53 -9.89 1.32 -4.29
N CYS A 54 -8.98 2.09 -3.69
CA CYS A 54 -7.89 1.59 -2.86
C CYS A 54 -8.08 2.07 -1.42
N ILE A 55 -8.07 1.14 -0.47
CA ILE A 55 -8.21 1.41 0.98
C ILE A 55 -6.85 1.16 1.62
N GLU A 56 -6.29 2.18 2.33
CA GLU A 56 -4.98 2.09 2.98
C GLU A 56 -5.04 2.70 4.39
N SER A 57 -4.60 1.93 5.37
CA SER A 57 -4.67 2.32 6.78
C SER A 57 -3.53 3.22 7.25
N ARG A 58 -2.36 3.13 6.65
CA ARG A 58 -1.17 3.93 7.03
C ARG A 58 -1.34 5.43 6.80
N GLY A 59 -2.28 5.84 5.96
CA GLY A 59 -2.49 7.23 5.57
C GLY A 59 -1.58 7.72 4.44
N ALA A 60 -0.67 6.87 3.95
CA ALA A 60 0.17 7.15 2.79
C ALA A 60 0.30 5.90 1.92
N LEU A 61 0.19 6.08 0.60
CA LEU A 61 0.37 5.00 -0.37
C LEU A 61 1.85 4.57 -0.45
N GLY A 62 2.10 3.39 -1.03
CA GLY A 62 3.44 2.85 -1.21
C GLY A 62 3.82 1.73 -0.23
N GLY A 63 3.01 1.51 0.82
CA GLY A 63 3.18 0.44 1.81
C GLY A 63 4.55 0.44 2.48
N THR A 64 5.00 -0.72 2.94
CA THR A 64 6.31 -0.90 3.59
C THR A 64 7.46 -0.44 2.69
N CYS A 65 7.44 -0.81 1.43
CA CYS A 65 8.57 -0.52 0.51
C CYS A 65 8.90 0.97 0.44
N LEU A 66 7.91 1.83 0.18
CA LEU A 66 8.15 3.26 0.00
C LEU A 66 8.31 3.99 1.34
N ASN A 67 7.56 3.61 2.36
CA ASN A 67 7.51 4.38 3.61
C ASN A 67 8.58 3.96 4.63
N VAL A 68 8.80 2.65 4.82
CA VAL A 68 9.63 2.11 5.89
C VAL A 68 10.50 0.92 5.45
N GLY A 69 10.84 0.82 4.18
CA GLY A 69 11.60 -0.31 3.64
C GLY A 69 12.56 0.07 2.53
N CYS A 70 12.24 -0.33 1.29
CA CYS A 70 13.15 -0.25 0.14
C CYS A 70 13.69 1.16 -0.14
N ILE A 71 12.83 2.15 -0.19
CA ILE A 71 13.21 3.52 -0.56
C ILE A 71 14.03 4.18 0.54
N PRO A 72 13.56 4.28 1.80
CA PRO A 72 14.37 4.90 2.85
C PRO A 72 15.69 4.18 3.10
N SER A 73 15.72 2.85 3.08
CA SER A 73 16.97 2.12 3.27
C SER A 73 17.97 2.38 2.14
N LYS A 74 17.53 2.42 0.88
CA LYS A 74 18.43 2.72 -0.25
C LYS A 74 18.89 4.16 -0.26
N ALA A 75 18.07 5.12 0.18
CA ALA A 75 18.48 6.51 0.33
C ALA A 75 19.61 6.65 1.37
N LEU A 76 19.47 6.01 2.53
CA LEU A 76 20.50 6.03 3.58
C LEU A 76 21.77 5.27 3.16
N LEU A 77 21.63 4.09 2.54
CA LEU A 77 22.74 3.31 2.04
C LEU A 77 23.53 4.06 0.94
N HIS A 78 22.84 4.75 0.05
CA HIS A 78 23.51 5.57 -0.97
C HIS A 78 24.32 6.71 -0.33
N SER A 79 23.74 7.43 0.64
CA SER A 79 24.45 8.50 1.34
C SER A 79 25.65 7.99 2.15
N SER A 80 25.54 6.82 2.80
CA SER A 80 26.65 6.21 3.54
C SER A 80 27.74 5.72 2.59
N HIS A 81 27.40 5.21 1.40
CA HIS A 81 28.35 4.79 0.38
C HIS A 81 29.16 5.98 -0.15
N LEU A 82 28.51 7.11 -0.44
CA LEU A 82 29.22 8.34 -0.84
C LEU A 82 30.21 8.82 0.21
N TYR A 83 29.87 8.69 1.50
CA TYR A 83 30.78 9.00 2.59
C TYR A 83 32.00 8.05 2.62
N GLU A 84 31.73 6.76 2.48
CA GLU A 84 32.74 5.70 2.44
C GLU A 84 33.72 5.90 1.28
N GLU A 85 33.23 6.16 0.08
CA GLU A 85 34.03 6.47 -1.10
C GLU A 85 34.89 7.73 -0.88
N ALA A 86 34.30 8.80 -0.29
CA ALA A 86 35.01 10.04 -0.04
C ALA A 86 36.17 9.88 0.95
N VAL A 87 36.01 9.01 1.96
CA VAL A 87 37.03 8.78 2.99
C VAL A 87 38.13 7.82 2.52
N HIS A 88 37.78 6.78 1.74
CA HIS A 88 38.71 5.68 1.48
C HIS A 88 39.13 5.51 0.02
N GLU A 89 38.36 6.00 -0.94
CA GLU A 89 38.59 5.71 -2.35
C GLU A 89 39.02 6.93 -3.20
N PHE A 90 38.53 8.12 -2.86
CA PHE A 90 38.75 9.32 -3.68
C PHE A 90 40.24 9.65 -3.92
N GLU A 91 41.11 9.42 -2.93
CA GLU A 91 42.56 9.67 -3.05
C GLU A 91 43.17 8.78 -4.13
N SER A 92 42.73 7.53 -4.25
CA SER A 92 43.20 6.60 -5.31
C SER A 92 42.86 7.07 -6.71
N HIS A 93 41.85 7.91 -6.87
CA HIS A 93 41.41 8.54 -8.12
C HIS A 93 42.00 9.94 -8.32
N GLY A 94 42.94 10.39 -7.45
CA GLY A 94 43.53 11.72 -7.50
C GLY A 94 42.61 12.85 -7.02
N ILE A 95 41.52 12.51 -6.31
CA ILE A 95 40.60 13.48 -5.74
C ILE A 95 40.92 13.64 -4.25
N ILE A 96 41.38 14.81 -3.86
CA ILE A 96 41.73 15.12 -2.48
C ILE A 96 40.54 15.81 -1.84
N VAL A 97 40.07 15.28 -0.71
CA VAL A 97 39.00 15.85 0.10
C VAL A 97 39.45 15.93 1.55
N ASP A 98 39.20 17.08 2.19
CA ASP A 98 39.57 17.31 3.57
C ASP A 98 38.31 17.39 4.45
N ASN A 99 38.43 16.87 5.68
CA ASN A 99 37.39 17.01 6.71
C ASN A 99 35.99 16.51 6.32
N VAL A 100 35.92 15.36 5.68
CA VAL A 100 34.63 14.72 5.34
C VAL A 100 33.87 14.41 6.62
N ARG A 101 32.64 14.88 6.70
CA ARG A 101 31.76 14.70 7.87
C ARG A 101 30.35 14.35 7.44
N VAL A 102 29.64 13.59 8.29
CA VAL A 102 28.24 13.26 8.08
C VAL A 102 27.36 14.29 8.79
N ASP A 103 26.46 14.92 8.06
CA ASP A 103 25.31 15.65 8.59
C ASP A 103 24.10 14.70 8.56
N LEU A 104 23.83 14.05 9.71
CA LEU A 104 22.79 13.06 9.83
C LEU A 104 21.40 13.65 9.61
N ASP A 105 21.17 14.88 10.09
CA ASP A 105 19.87 15.55 9.92
C ASP A 105 19.57 15.80 8.44
N LYS A 106 20.56 16.26 7.68
CA LYS A 106 20.44 16.44 6.25
C LYS A 106 20.25 15.12 5.50
N MET A 107 20.91 14.08 5.93
CA MET A 107 20.78 12.72 5.38
C MET A 107 19.36 12.17 5.63
N GLN A 108 18.83 12.35 6.83
CA GLN A 108 17.46 11.98 7.18
C GLN A 108 16.43 12.80 6.39
N GLN A 109 16.68 14.12 6.22
CA GLN A 109 15.82 14.97 5.40
C GLN A 109 15.76 14.50 3.94
N SER A 110 16.92 14.21 3.34
CA SER A 110 17.00 13.69 1.95
C SER A 110 16.22 12.39 1.78
N LYS A 111 16.33 11.47 2.75
CA LYS A 111 15.53 10.24 2.79
C LYS A 111 14.02 10.56 2.83
N ASN A 112 13.59 11.48 3.69
CA ASN A 112 12.18 11.84 3.83
C ASN A 112 11.63 12.53 2.59
N ASP A 113 12.43 13.35 1.92
CA ASP A 113 12.07 14.00 0.66
C ASP A 113 11.83 12.96 -0.45
N ALA A 114 12.67 11.92 -0.52
CA ALA A 114 12.48 10.82 -1.46
C ALA A 114 11.19 10.04 -1.20
N ILE A 115 10.89 9.72 0.07
CA ILE A 115 9.63 9.05 0.46
C ILE A 115 8.44 9.91 0.05
N THR A 116 8.45 11.18 0.43
CA THR A 116 7.34 12.12 0.18
C THR A 116 7.10 12.30 -1.32
N GLY A 117 8.16 12.47 -2.10
CA GLY A 117 8.06 12.62 -3.54
C GLY A 117 7.39 11.43 -4.22
N LEU A 118 7.76 10.21 -3.83
CA LEU A 118 7.21 8.99 -4.41
C LEU A 118 5.77 8.70 -3.94
N THR A 119 5.48 8.82 -2.65
CA THR A 119 4.14 8.56 -2.10
C THR A 119 3.11 9.55 -2.64
N GLN A 120 3.45 10.84 -2.67
CA GLN A 120 2.59 11.86 -3.28
C GLN A 120 2.45 11.69 -4.80
N GLY A 121 3.49 11.19 -5.47
CA GLY A 121 3.45 10.86 -6.89
C GLY A 121 2.39 9.80 -7.20
N ILE A 122 2.24 8.78 -6.36
CA ILE A 122 1.18 7.77 -6.53
C ILE A 122 -0.19 8.41 -6.34
N GLU A 123 -0.41 9.09 -5.23
CA GLU A 123 -1.70 9.67 -4.90
C GLU A 123 -2.12 10.79 -5.86
N LYS A 124 -1.29 11.84 -5.96
CA LYS A 124 -1.65 13.08 -6.66
C LYS A 124 -1.51 13.01 -8.17
N ALA A 125 -0.60 12.16 -8.67
CA ALA A 125 -0.39 12.00 -10.10
C ALA A 125 -1.06 10.74 -10.65
N LEU A 126 -0.70 9.56 -10.17
CA LEU A 126 -1.15 8.31 -10.77
C LEU A 126 -2.62 8.01 -10.46
N PHE A 127 -3.05 8.05 -9.20
CA PHE A 127 -4.43 7.78 -8.84
C PHE A 127 -5.38 8.81 -9.46
N LYS A 128 -5.01 10.10 -9.39
CA LYS A 128 -5.78 11.16 -10.03
C LYS A 128 -5.85 10.98 -11.56
N LYS A 129 -4.74 10.63 -12.21
CA LYS A 129 -4.67 10.44 -13.68
C LYS A 129 -5.56 9.28 -14.14
N TYR A 130 -5.59 8.19 -13.38
CA TYR A 130 -6.33 6.98 -13.75
C TYR A 130 -7.71 6.87 -13.10
N GLY A 131 -8.12 7.84 -12.27
CA GLY A 131 -9.44 7.84 -11.64
C GLY A 131 -9.61 6.75 -10.59
N VAL A 132 -8.53 6.44 -9.84
CA VAL A 132 -8.62 5.53 -8.70
C VAL A 132 -9.05 6.32 -7.47
N ASP A 133 -10.15 5.91 -6.85
CA ASP A 133 -10.58 6.48 -5.57
C ASP A 133 -9.68 5.99 -4.44
N TYR A 134 -9.39 6.87 -3.48
CA TYR A 134 -8.54 6.56 -2.34
C TYR A 134 -9.28 6.79 -1.02
N ILE A 135 -9.32 5.78 -0.17
CA ILE A 135 -9.91 5.88 1.17
C ILE A 135 -8.82 5.59 2.20
N GLN A 136 -8.56 6.57 3.05
CA GLN A 136 -7.65 6.41 4.19
C GLN A 136 -8.38 5.78 5.36
N GLY A 137 -8.08 4.53 5.65
CA GLY A 137 -8.73 3.77 6.71
C GLY A 137 -8.37 2.30 6.72
N HIS A 138 -8.81 1.63 7.77
CA HIS A 138 -8.62 0.19 7.94
C HIS A 138 -9.84 -0.57 7.38
N GLY A 139 -9.62 -1.31 6.28
CA GLY A 139 -10.63 -2.13 5.63
C GLY A 139 -10.80 -3.50 6.30
N LYS A 140 -12.04 -3.82 6.69
CA LYS A 140 -12.44 -5.13 7.20
C LYS A 140 -13.50 -5.74 6.29
N ILE A 141 -13.24 -6.90 5.73
CA ILE A 141 -14.22 -7.66 4.93
C ILE A 141 -15.35 -8.13 5.86
N ILE A 142 -16.57 -7.75 5.56
CA ILE A 142 -17.78 -8.11 6.33
C ILE A 142 -18.74 -8.98 5.53
N GLY A 143 -18.53 -9.12 4.23
CA GLY A 143 -19.33 -9.94 3.34
C GLY A 143 -18.58 -10.27 2.05
N ALA A 144 -19.18 -11.05 1.18
CA ALA A 144 -18.58 -11.43 -0.10
C ALA A 144 -18.30 -10.22 -1.01
N THR A 145 -19.09 -9.16 -0.86
CA THR A 145 -19.06 -7.95 -1.70
C THR A 145 -18.97 -6.67 -0.86
N GLU A 146 -18.76 -6.77 0.46
CA GLU A 146 -18.83 -5.63 1.37
C GLU A 146 -17.61 -5.51 2.28
N ILE A 147 -17.12 -4.29 2.41
CA ILE A 147 -15.99 -3.92 3.26
C ILE A 147 -16.42 -2.79 4.19
N SER A 148 -16.26 -2.97 5.48
CA SER A 148 -16.34 -1.90 6.47
C SER A 148 -14.99 -1.22 6.59
N VAL A 149 -14.94 0.09 6.46
CA VAL A 149 -13.71 0.89 6.57
C VAL A 149 -13.81 1.77 7.80
N ALA A 150 -12.93 1.53 8.78
CA ALA A 150 -12.70 2.47 9.88
C ALA A 150 -11.78 3.59 9.36
N LEU A 151 -12.32 4.80 9.21
CA LEU A 151 -11.61 5.93 8.62
C LEU A 151 -10.56 6.48 9.57
N ASN A 152 -9.42 6.92 9.05
CA ASN A 152 -8.33 7.48 9.86
C ASN A 152 -8.69 8.81 10.53
N ASP A 153 -9.62 9.57 9.96
CA ASP A 153 -10.16 10.82 10.51
C ASP A 153 -11.36 10.60 11.44
N GLY A 154 -11.73 9.35 11.65
CA GLY A 154 -12.85 8.91 12.52
C GLY A 154 -14.10 8.53 11.75
N GLY A 155 -14.91 7.72 12.41
CA GLY A 155 -16.12 7.17 11.82
C GLY A 155 -15.90 5.89 11.01
N ASN A 156 -16.98 5.40 10.40
CA ASN A 156 -16.98 4.19 9.60
C ASN A 156 -17.71 4.43 8.29
N ARG A 157 -17.22 3.79 7.22
CA ARG A 157 -17.86 3.77 5.91
C ARG A 157 -17.96 2.33 5.43
N THR A 158 -19.11 1.93 4.91
CA THR A 158 -19.24 0.67 4.17
C THR A 158 -19.06 0.93 2.68
N VAL A 159 -18.29 0.05 2.03
CA VAL A 159 -18.00 0.08 0.59
C VAL A 159 -18.42 -1.25 0.01
N SER A 160 -19.18 -1.23 -1.07
CA SER A 160 -19.57 -2.42 -1.83
C SER A 160 -18.76 -2.53 -3.12
N CYS A 161 -18.42 -3.77 -3.53
CA CYS A 161 -17.70 -4.03 -4.77
C CYS A 161 -18.00 -5.43 -5.32
N ASP A 162 -17.85 -5.60 -6.63
CA ASP A 162 -18.01 -6.90 -7.27
C ASP A 162 -16.82 -7.84 -7.01
N ASN A 163 -15.61 -7.27 -6.91
CA ASN A 163 -14.37 -8.02 -6.70
C ASN A 163 -13.48 -7.35 -5.66
N MET A 164 -12.77 -8.16 -4.87
CA MET A 164 -11.81 -7.69 -3.87
C MET A 164 -10.41 -8.21 -4.16
N ILE A 165 -9.41 -7.33 -4.00
CA ILE A 165 -8.00 -7.71 -4.01
C ILE A 165 -7.44 -7.43 -2.62
N ILE A 166 -6.94 -8.48 -1.95
CA ILE A 166 -6.30 -8.38 -0.64
C ILE A 166 -4.80 -8.21 -0.87
N ALA A 167 -4.28 -7.04 -0.53
CA ALA A 167 -2.88 -6.66 -0.63
C ALA A 167 -2.37 -6.01 0.67
N SER A 168 -2.80 -6.57 1.81
CA SER A 168 -2.59 -6.02 3.16
C SER A 168 -1.12 -5.96 3.60
N GLY A 169 -0.22 -6.67 2.92
CA GLY A 169 1.21 -6.67 3.23
C GLY A 169 1.55 -7.52 4.46
N SER A 170 2.62 -7.12 5.17
CA SER A 170 3.14 -7.80 6.35
C SER A 170 3.76 -6.81 7.33
N GLU A 171 3.93 -7.25 8.56
CA GLU A 171 4.61 -6.51 9.63
C GLU A 171 5.73 -7.35 10.24
N PRO A 172 6.74 -6.73 10.88
CA PRO A 172 7.77 -7.47 11.61
C PRO A 172 7.14 -8.37 12.68
N THR A 173 7.61 -9.62 12.76
CA THR A 173 7.14 -10.55 13.79
C THR A 173 7.65 -10.10 15.16
N PRO A 174 6.78 -9.88 16.15
CA PRO A 174 7.20 -9.52 17.50
C PRO A 174 8.05 -10.62 18.13
N LEU A 175 9.09 -10.23 18.89
CA LEU A 175 9.85 -11.13 19.75
C LEU A 175 9.51 -10.82 21.21
N PRO A 176 8.57 -11.51 21.86
CA PRO A 176 8.02 -11.14 23.16
C PRO A 176 9.06 -10.87 24.27
N PRO A 177 10.19 -11.65 24.38
CA PRO A 177 11.22 -11.37 25.37
C PRO A 177 12.00 -10.06 25.13
N VAL A 178 11.90 -9.49 23.92
CA VAL A 178 12.68 -8.32 23.51
C VAL A 178 11.71 -7.31 22.91
N PRO A 179 11.03 -6.49 23.74
CA PRO A 179 10.07 -5.51 23.24
C PRO A 179 10.78 -4.44 22.40
N VAL A 180 10.25 -4.18 21.23
CA VAL A 180 10.71 -3.12 20.32
C VAL A 180 10.18 -1.77 20.82
N ASP A 181 11.05 -0.77 20.87
CA ASP A 181 10.73 0.62 21.17
C ASP A 181 11.32 1.55 20.09
N ASN A 182 10.57 1.68 19.01
CA ASN A 182 10.98 2.51 17.89
C ASN A 182 10.98 4.01 18.21
N GLU A 183 10.30 4.46 19.27
CA GLU A 183 10.28 5.84 19.72
C GLU A 183 11.50 6.15 20.59
N GLY A 184 11.81 5.27 21.54
CA GLY A 184 12.98 5.37 22.40
C GLY A 184 14.31 5.05 21.71
N LEU A 185 14.27 4.43 20.52
CA LEU A 185 15.41 4.11 19.65
C LEU A 185 16.53 3.31 20.33
N LYS A 186 16.20 2.51 21.35
CA LYS A 186 17.17 1.66 22.07
C LYS A 186 17.15 0.22 21.55
N ILE A 187 15.97 -0.37 21.42
CA ILE A 187 15.73 -1.65 20.78
C ILE A 187 14.73 -1.40 19.69
N VAL A 188 15.16 -1.47 18.46
CA VAL A 188 14.35 -1.09 17.29
C VAL A 188 14.20 -2.24 16.31
N ASP A 189 13.10 -2.24 15.57
CA ASP A 189 12.99 -3.02 14.35
C ASP A 189 13.55 -2.25 13.14
N SER A 190 13.36 -2.78 11.95
CA SER A 190 13.79 -2.12 10.70
C SER A 190 13.19 -0.73 10.50
N THR A 191 11.98 -0.48 11.00
CA THR A 191 11.32 0.83 10.91
C THR A 191 12.00 1.85 11.79
N GLY A 192 12.29 1.51 13.05
CA GLY A 192 13.00 2.38 13.98
C GLY A 192 14.44 2.64 13.53
N ALA A 193 15.12 1.61 13.00
CA ALA A 193 16.49 1.75 12.50
C ALA A 193 16.62 2.78 11.37
N LEU A 194 15.58 2.98 10.55
CA LEU A 194 15.56 4.01 9.50
C LEU A 194 15.43 5.45 10.04
N ASN A 195 15.10 5.61 11.32
CA ASN A 195 14.77 6.90 11.93
C ASN A 195 15.73 7.28 13.08
N ILE A 196 16.91 6.66 13.16
CA ILE A 196 17.91 7.02 14.17
C ILE A 196 18.26 8.51 14.06
N ASN A 197 18.29 9.18 15.20
CA ASN A 197 18.61 10.60 15.30
C ASN A 197 20.07 10.87 15.73
N LYS A 198 20.82 9.82 16.00
CA LYS A 198 22.23 9.84 16.38
C LYS A 198 22.91 8.56 15.86
N ILE A 199 24.12 8.71 15.36
CA ILE A 199 24.97 7.56 15.01
C ILE A 199 25.40 6.88 16.30
N PRO A 200 25.03 5.60 16.52
CA PRO A 200 25.39 4.91 17.76
C PRO A 200 26.88 4.55 17.75
N GLU A 201 27.53 4.67 18.92
CA GLU A 201 28.93 4.22 19.08
C GLU A 201 29.06 2.69 18.94
N LYS A 202 28.05 1.97 19.37
CA LYS A 202 27.94 0.51 19.25
C LYS A 202 26.52 0.13 18.89
N MET A 203 26.39 -0.74 17.91
CA MET A 203 25.12 -1.32 17.47
C MET A 203 25.26 -2.84 17.44
N ALA A 204 24.25 -3.54 17.96
CA ALA A 204 24.09 -4.97 17.78
C ALA A 204 22.95 -5.23 16.78
N VAL A 205 23.17 -6.12 15.83
CA VAL A 205 22.20 -6.55 14.80
C VAL A 205 22.00 -8.04 14.85
#